data_287cf791f10d848d12578bcd351b6926
#
_entry.id   287cf791f10d848d12578bcd351b6926
#
_cell.length_a   1.000
_cell.length_b   1.000
_cell.length_c   1.000
_cell.angle_alpha   90.00
_cell.angle_beta   90.00
_cell.angle_gamma   90.00
#
_symmetry.space_group_name_H-M   'P 1'
#
loop_
_entity.id
_entity.type
_entity.pdbx_description
1 polymer ?
#
loop_
_entity_poly.entity_id
_entity_poly.type
_entity_poly.pdbx_seq_one_letter_code
_entity_poly.pdbx_strand_id
1 'polypeptide(L)'
;TKAQDLKNAGIKYIFIDEVSMVSERIWCTLCHLKNEFNFIFIGFGDFMQLKPVNEEHIDFKNSWLVKHLFNNNSCELTKVHRFDENKLLQDAHDCAYGKSINFKGYGNQEQDSSLCWTNACVDVLNTKYNEMYAKLYDNVKEVKGHGNTKFILHKNLQLMAYTSSLNKKYYNSEDFIVVDFDDDYFYLKTTKKDTIKIDIKFTNHFKPLYAMTVHKAQGMTINKPYAIYEYNRMKHDMLYVALTRTSKEEYVNFCDIKINRPRTGYIYRYSYNNKSYIGCTTDIEKRKEDHKTNATYKFGRAIQEIGYDNFQFDVLDKIKFIDWNELYEVEDEYIIKFDSINNGYNTRRNKKDIHI
;
A
#
# COMPACT_ATOMS: atom_id res chain seq x y z
N THR A 1 7.70 -24.58 25.42
CA THR A 1 7.63 -23.58 24.32
C THR A 1 8.09 -24.23 23.02
N LYS A 2 7.68 -23.71 21.84
CA LYS A 2 8.14 -24.24 20.54
C LYS A 2 9.68 -24.31 20.44
N ALA A 3 10.40 -23.36 21.00
CA ALA A 3 11.86 -23.38 21.03
C ALA A 3 12.42 -24.56 21.82
N GLN A 4 11.82 -24.85 22.98
CA GLN A 4 12.18 -26.03 23.77
C GLN A 4 11.89 -27.33 23.00
N ASP A 5 10.77 -27.39 22.29
CA ASP A 5 10.40 -28.57 21.49
C ASP A 5 11.41 -28.79 20.34
N LEU A 6 11.84 -27.74 19.67
CA LEU A 6 12.90 -27.78 18.65
C LEU A 6 14.24 -28.26 19.26
N LYS A 7 14.62 -27.77 20.43
CA LYS A 7 15.84 -28.17 21.13
C LYS A 7 15.77 -29.66 21.51
N ASN A 8 14.65 -30.10 22.04
CA ASN A 8 14.43 -31.52 22.41
C ASN A 8 14.44 -32.44 21.18
N ALA A 9 14.00 -31.95 20.02
CA ALA A 9 14.07 -32.66 18.74
C ALA A 9 15.49 -32.66 18.13
N GLY A 10 16.50 -32.12 18.80
CA GLY A 10 17.88 -32.08 18.34
C GLY A 10 18.19 -31.05 17.26
N ILE A 11 17.30 -30.10 17.01
CA ILE A 11 17.53 -29.01 16.05
C ILE A 11 18.66 -28.12 16.55
N LYS A 12 19.63 -27.86 15.71
CA LYS A 12 20.80 -27.01 16.00
C LYS A 12 20.83 -25.75 15.12
N TYR A 13 20.34 -25.84 13.89
CA TYR A 13 20.41 -24.78 12.89
C TYR A 13 19.04 -24.23 12.61
N ILE A 14 18.93 -22.92 12.56
CA ILE A 14 17.72 -22.19 12.18
C ILE A 14 18.07 -21.30 10.99
N PHE A 15 17.38 -21.49 9.88
CA PHE A 15 17.54 -20.69 8.67
C PHE A 15 16.52 -19.56 8.66
N ILE A 16 16.96 -18.36 8.33
CA ILE A 16 16.14 -17.16 8.18
C ILE A 16 16.27 -16.70 6.74
N ASP A 17 15.19 -16.75 5.97
CA ASP A 17 15.14 -16.19 4.63
C ASP A 17 14.58 -14.77 4.65
N GLU A 18 14.88 -13.96 3.63
CA GLU A 18 14.46 -12.56 3.48
C GLU A 18 14.79 -11.71 4.73
N VAL A 19 16.03 -11.76 5.18
CA VAL A 19 16.49 -11.09 6.43
C VAL A 19 16.23 -9.58 6.43
N SER A 20 16.14 -8.93 5.27
CA SER A 20 15.82 -7.50 5.16
C SER A 20 14.46 -7.12 5.73
N MET A 21 13.50 -8.05 5.72
CA MET A 21 12.13 -7.86 6.19
C MET A 21 11.91 -8.22 7.67
N VAL A 22 12.93 -8.66 8.37
CA VAL A 22 12.83 -9.04 9.79
C VAL A 22 12.78 -7.78 10.65
N SER A 23 11.69 -7.58 11.39
CA SER A 23 11.53 -6.43 12.27
C SER A 23 12.44 -6.47 13.50
N GLU A 24 12.71 -5.31 14.09
CA GLU A 24 13.53 -5.18 15.30
C GLU A 24 13.05 -6.11 16.41
N ARG A 25 11.74 -6.17 16.63
CA ARG A 25 11.14 -7.06 17.64
C ARG A 25 11.49 -8.54 17.38
N ILE A 26 11.49 -8.98 16.13
CA ILE A 26 11.86 -10.36 15.77
C ILE A 26 13.34 -10.56 15.98
N TRP A 27 14.20 -9.61 15.57
CA TRP A 27 15.64 -9.68 15.83
C TRP A 27 15.97 -9.85 17.32
N CYS A 28 15.35 -9.06 18.18
CA CYS A 28 15.49 -9.18 19.62
C CYS A 28 15.08 -10.57 20.13
N THR A 29 13.96 -11.11 19.63
CA THR A 29 13.49 -12.45 19.99
C THR A 29 14.48 -13.53 19.56
N LEU A 30 15.02 -13.44 18.34
CA LEU A 30 16.00 -14.40 17.82
C LEU A 30 17.32 -14.36 18.61
N CYS A 31 17.79 -13.18 18.99
CA CYS A 31 18.95 -13.02 19.85
C CYS A 31 18.73 -13.65 21.24
N HIS A 32 17.56 -13.48 21.82
CA HIS A 32 17.18 -14.14 23.08
C HIS A 32 17.19 -15.67 22.94
N LEU A 33 16.57 -16.21 21.88
CA LEU A 33 16.57 -17.65 21.60
C LEU A 33 17.96 -18.21 21.36
N LYS A 34 18.85 -17.45 20.72
CA LYS A 34 20.26 -17.84 20.56
C LYS A 34 20.94 -18.01 21.90
N ASN A 35 20.77 -17.04 22.80
CA ASN A 35 21.43 -17.02 24.11
C ASN A 35 20.88 -18.13 25.04
N GLU A 36 19.55 -18.38 24.98
CA GLU A 36 18.89 -19.36 25.88
C GLU A 36 19.09 -20.79 25.40
N PHE A 37 18.95 -21.04 24.09
CA PHE A 37 18.93 -22.40 23.52
C PHE A 37 20.20 -22.78 22.75
N ASN A 38 21.12 -21.85 22.56
CA ASN A 38 22.35 -22.03 21.80
C ASN A 38 22.10 -22.55 20.36
N PHE A 39 21.07 -22.01 19.69
CA PHE A 39 20.85 -22.25 18.25
C PHE A 39 21.88 -21.52 17.41
N ILE A 40 22.22 -22.11 16.28
CA ILE A 40 23.04 -21.49 15.23
C ILE A 40 22.09 -20.94 14.17
N PHE A 41 22.13 -19.63 13.96
CA PHE A 41 21.32 -18.96 12.95
C PHE A 41 22.12 -18.74 11.67
N ILE A 42 21.48 -18.98 10.53
CA ILE A 42 22.01 -18.73 9.19
C ILE A 42 20.97 -17.89 8.45
N GLY A 43 21.33 -16.67 8.06
CA GLY A 43 20.45 -15.72 7.38
C GLY A 43 20.77 -15.62 5.89
N PHE A 44 19.71 -15.52 5.08
CA PHE A 44 19.78 -15.23 3.65
C PHE A 44 18.92 -14.01 3.35
N GLY A 45 19.36 -13.20 2.40
CA GLY A 45 18.58 -12.06 1.92
C GLY A 45 19.45 -10.91 1.44
N ASP A 46 18.81 -9.84 1.09
CA ASP A 46 19.43 -8.66 0.50
C ASP A 46 18.93 -7.40 1.22
N PHE A 47 19.82 -6.74 1.97
CA PHE A 47 19.50 -5.51 2.70
C PHE A 47 19.25 -4.28 1.81
N MET A 48 19.46 -4.41 0.49
CA MET A 48 19.06 -3.39 -0.49
C MET A 48 17.57 -3.51 -0.86
N GLN A 49 16.92 -4.64 -0.54
CA GLN A 49 15.48 -4.84 -0.70
C GLN A 49 14.69 -4.14 0.41
N LEU A 50 13.36 -4.32 0.38
CA LEU A 50 12.46 -3.66 1.32
C LEU A 50 12.75 -4.03 2.77
N LYS A 51 12.65 -3.03 3.62
CA LYS A 51 12.71 -3.13 5.07
C LYS A 51 11.32 -3.28 5.68
N PRO A 52 11.21 -3.66 6.96
CA PRO A 52 9.92 -3.70 7.65
C PRO A 52 9.23 -2.33 7.62
N VAL A 53 7.92 -2.34 7.47
CA VAL A 53 7.10 -1.12 7.45
C VAL A 53 7.25 -0.38 8.79
N ASN A 54 7.46 0.94 8.74
CA ASN A 54 7.75 1.85 9.84
C ASN A 54 9.16 1.70 10.47
N GLU A 55 10.02 0.83 9.93
CA GLU A 55 11.40 0.63 10.39
C GLU A 55 12.42 0.92 9.26
N GLU A 56 11.99 1.59 8.17
CA GLU A 56 12.82 1.89 7.00
C GLU A 56 14.06 2.74 7.35
N HIS A 57 14.00 3.50 8.44
CA HIS A 57 15.10 4.33 8.93
C HIS A 57 16.20 3.54 9.63
N ILE A 58 15.97 2.25 10.00
CA ILE A 58 16.92 1.43 10.73
C ILE A 58 17.90 0.78 9.75
N ASP A 59 19.18 0.89 10.04
CA ASP A 59 20.24 0.13 9.35
C ASP A 59 20.48 -1.21 10.05
N PHE A 60 19.64 -2.19 9.74
CA PHE A 60 19.77 -3.53 10.32
C PHE A 60 21.06 -4.23 9.93
N LYS A 61 21.58 -4.05 8.70
CA LYS A 61 22.84 -4.68 8.24
C LYS A 61 24.00 -4.41 9.20
N ASN A 62 24.09 -3.19 9.70
CA ASN A 62 25.14 -2.75 10.60
C ASN A 62 24.76 -2.79 12.09
N SER A 63 23.52 -3.20 12.41
CA SER A 63 23.03 -3.24 13.79
C SER A 63 23.75 -4.28 14.63
N TRP A 64 23.79 -4.00 15.94
CA TRP A 64 24.32 -4.96 16.94
C TRP A 64 23.52 -6.27 16.92
N LEU A 65 22.21 -6.23 16.74
CA LEU A 65 21.33 -7.41 16.74
C LEU A 65 21.74 -8.40 15.66
N VAL A 66 21.93 -7.94 14.42
CA VAL A 66 22.34 -8.79 13.29
C VAL A 66 23.75 -9.32 13.50
N LYS A 67 24.70 -8.45 13.90
CA LYS A 67 26.07 -8.86 14.19
C LYS A 67 26.14 -9.91 15.30
N HIS A 68 25.39 -9.71 16.39
CA HIS A 68 25.33 -10.68 17.49
C HIS A 68 24.72 -12.00 17.05
N LEU A 69 23.58 -11.96 16.31
CA LEU A 69 22.89 -13.19 15.89
C LEU A 69 23.78 -14.08 15.02
N PHE A 70 24.52 -13.50 14.08
CA PHE A 70 25.39 -14.22 13.14
C PHE A 70 26.87 -14.28 13.53
N ASN A 71 27.22 -13.98 14.80
CA ASN A 71 28.60 -13.95 15.31
C ASN A 71 29.54 -13.05 14.49
N ASN A 72 29.01 -11.95 13.95
CA ASN A 72 29.73 -11.03 13.07
C ASN A 72 30.29 -11.70 11.77
N ASN A 73 29.70 -12.83 11.38
CA ASN A 73 30.04 -13.51 10.12
C ASN A 73 29.10 -13.09 9.02
N SER A 74 29.63 -12.74 7.87
CA SER A 74 28.88 -12.45 6.65
C SER A 74 29.64 -12.85 5.41
N CYS A 75 28.92 -13.24 4.37
CA CYS A 75 29.46 -13.50 3.05
C CYS A 75 28.53 -12.81 2.03
N GLU A 76 29.12 -12.04 1.13
CA GLU A 76 28.37 -11.36 0.06
C GLU A 76 28.53 -12.15 -1.24
N LEU A 77 27.38 -12.52 -1.85
CA LEU A 77 27.34 -13.16 -3.16
C LEU A 77 27.37 -12.06 -4.23
N THR A 78 28.42 -12.02 -5.03
CA THR A 78 28.64 -10.98 -6.04
C THR A 78 28.25 -11.40 -7.45
N LYS A 79 28.15 -12.72 -7.71
CA LYS A 79 27.77 -13.22 -9.04
C LYS A 79 26.25 -13.29 -9.18
N VAL A 80 25.73 -12.56 -10.14
CA VAL A 80 24.31 -12.58 -10.51
C VAL A 80 24.06 -13.74 -11.48
N HIS A 81 23.14 -14.64 -11.14
CA HIS A 81 22.76 -15.79 -11.96
C HIS A 81 21.34 -15.70 -12.53
N ARG A 82 20.52 -14.78 -12.00
CA ARG A 82 19.10 -14.66 -12.35
C ARG A 82 18.86 -13.84 -13.60
N PHE A 83 19.76 -12.91 -13.90
CA PHE A 83 19.63 -11.96 -15.00
C PHE A 83 20.73 -12.18 -16.03
N ASP A 84 20.39 -12.01 -17.29
CA ASP A 84 21.38 -11.72 -18.32
C ASP A 84 21.86 -10.28 -18.17
N GLU A 85 23.03 -9.94 -18.72
CA GLU A 85 23.53 -8.56 -18.76
C GLU A 85 22.67 -7.73 -19.71
N ASN A 86 21.70 -7.02 -19.16
CA ASN A 86 20.78 -6.18 -19.91
C ASN A 86 20.43 -4.90 -19.13
N LYS A 87 19.61 -4.04 -19.74
CA LYS A 87 19.16 -2.78 -19.15
C LYS A 87 18.44 -3.00 -17.80
N LEU A 88 17.61 -4.04 -17.69
CA LEU A 88 16.86 -4.35 -16.46
C LEU A 88 17.79 -4.60 -15.26
N LEU A 89 18.89 -5.35 -15.47
CA LEU A 89 19.89 -5.58 -14.42
C LEU A 89 20.59 -4.28 -14.02
N GLN A 90 20.96 -3.45 -15.01
CA GLN A 90 21.60 -2.16 -14.75
C GLN A 90 20.66 -1.22 -13.99
N ASP A 91 19.43 -1.10 -14.40
CA ASP A 91 18.42 -0.23 -13.75
C ASP A 91 18.07 -0.73 -12.34
N ALA A 92 17.98 -2.06 -12.14
CA ALA A 92 17.80 -2.64 -10.81
C ALA A 92 18.99 -2.32 -9.89
N HIS A 93 20.22 -2.45 -10.40
CA HIS A 93 21.43 -2.09 -9.67
C HIS A 93 21.46 -0.58 -9.34
N ASP A 94 21.14 0.29 -10.29
CA ASP A 94 21.10 1.73 -10.06
C ASP A 94 20.05 2.08 -8.99
N CYS A 95 18.87 1.46 -9.00
CA CYS A 95 17.87 1.60 -7.91
C CYS A 95 18.45 1.17 -6.56
N ALA A 96 19.10 0.01 -6.48
CA ALA A 96 19.69 -0.49 -5.24
C ALA A 96 20.69 0.51 -4.62
N TYR A 97 21.40 1.28 -5.44
CA TYR A 97 22.32 2.33 -5.00
C TYR A 97 21.72 3.74 -4.96
N GLY A 98 20.39 3.86 -5.01
CA GLY A 98 19.68 5.12 -4.87
C GLY A 98 19.78 6.06 -6.07
N LYS A 99 20.13 5.54 -7.25
CA LYS A 99 20.16 6.32 -8.49
C LYS A 99 18.82 6.29 -9.18
N SER A 100 18.51 7.36 -9.91
CA SER A 100 17.32 7.44 -10.74
C SER A 100 17.48 6.64 -12.02
N ILE A 101 16.43 5.97 -12.45
CA ILE A 101 16.38 5.20 -13.69
C ILE A 101 15.57 5.92 -14.76
N ASN A 102 15.83 5.58 -16.02
CA ASN A 102 15.06 6.08 -17.15
C ASN A 102 13.97 5.07 -17.54
N PHE A 103 12.71 5.40 -17.26
CA PHE A 103 11.56 4.56 -17.60
C PHE A 103 11.27 4.49 -19.11
N LYS A 104 11.81 5.43 -19.93
CA LYS A 104 11.72 5.39 -21.38
C LYS A 104 12.47 4.17 -21.91
N GLY A 105 11.79 3.32 -22.64
CA GLY A 105 12.35 2.08 -23.20
C GLY A 105 11.78 0.82 -22.57
N TYR A 106 11.07 0.91 -21.46
CA TYR A 106 10.18 -0.14 -20.99
C TYR A 106 8.81 -0.05 -21.66
N GLY A 107 8.05 -1.14 -21.64
CA GLY A 107 6.67 -1.15 -22.11
C GLY A 107 5.78 -0.20 -21.28
N ASN A 108 4.64 0.17 -21.85
CA ASN A 108 3.63 1.00 -21.20
C ASN A 108 2.23 0.39 -21.33
N GLN A 109 2.15 -0.90 -21.60
CA GLN A 109 0.90 -1.62 -21.76
C GLN A 109 0.37 -2.08 -20.41
N GLU A 110 -0.92 -1.84 -20.17
CA GLU A 110 -1.61 -2.39 -19.01
C GLU A 110 -1.60 -3.92 -19.06
N GLN A 111 -1.39 -4.54 -17.91
CA GLN A 111 -1.33 -5.99 -17.73
C GLN A 111 -2.28 -6.43 -16.64
N ASP A 112 -2.84 -7.62 -16.75
CA ASP A 112 -3.64 -8.29 -15.72
C ASP A 112 -2.77 -8.93 -14.61
N SER A 113 -1.51 -8.60 -14.60
CA SER A 113 -0.57 -8.87 -13.52
C SER A 113 0.09 -7.56 -13.18
N SER A 114 -0.08 -7.04 -11.98
CA SER A 114 0.32 -5.67 -11.67
C SER A 114 0.95 -5.54 -10.28
N LEU A 115 1.98 -4.71 -10.20
CA LEU A 115 2.61 -4.30 -8.96
C LEU A 115 2.27 -2.84 -8.64
N CYS A 116 1.83 -2.59 -7.43
CA CYS A 116 1.40 -1.27 -6.98
C CYS A 116 2.15 -0.84 -5.72
N TRP A 117 2.29 0.46 -5.52
CA TRP A 117 2.77 0.96 -4.24
C TRP A 117 1.70 0.83 -3.15
N THR A 118 0.45 1.13 -3.44
CA THR A 118 -0.61 1.26 -2.44
C THR A 118 -1.70 0.20 -2.59
N ASN A 119 -2.29 -0.20 -1.45
CA ASN A 119 -3.45 -1.11 -1.47
C ASN A 119 -4.64 -0.55 -2.24
N ALA A 120 -4.82 0.78 -2.27
CA ALA A 120 -5.92 1.37 -3.04
C ALA A 120 -5.73 1.20 -4.55
N CYS A 121 -4.48 1.29 -5.06
CA CYS A 121 -4.20 0.94 -6.45
C CYS A 121 -4.50 -0.54 -6.73
N VAL A 122 -4.07 -1.42 -5.82
CA VAL A 122 -4.37 -2.85 -5.89
C VAL A 122 -5.87 -3.11 -5.97
N ASP A 123 -6.67 -2.47 -5.11
CA ASP A 123 -8.12 -2.68 -5.08
C ASP A 123 -8.79 -2.18 -6.36
N VAL A 124 -8.38 -1.04 -6.91
CA VAL A 124 -8.89 -0.50 -8.18
C VAL A 124 -8.60 -1.46 -9.35
N LEU A 125 -7.36 -1.94 -9.46
CA LEU A 125 -6.97 -2.85 -10.55
C LEU A 125 -7.62 -4.22 -10.41
N ASN A 126 -7.68 -4.77 -9.20
CA ASN A 126 -8.36 -6.04 -8.93
C ASN A 126 -9.85 -5.95 -9.28
N THR A 127 -10.53 -4.86 -8.93
CA THR A 127 -11.93 -4.64 -9.33
C THR A 127 -12.06 -4.56 -10.85
N LYS A 128 -11.26 -3.70 -11.51
CA LYS A 128 -11.28 -3.51 -12.97
C LYS A 128 -11.15 -4.84 -13.72
N TYR A 129 -10.12 -5.61 -13.42
CA TYR A 129 -9.85 -6.85 -14.15
C TYR A 129 -10.83 -7.96 -13.76
N ASN A 130 -11.26 -8.06 -12.49
CA ASN A 130 -12.26 -9.01 -12.09
C ASN A 130 -13.60 -8.78 -12.78
N GLU A 131 -14.09 -7.53 -12.86
CA GLU A 131 -15.31 -7.19 -13.59
C GLU A 131 -15.18 -7.46 -15.08
N MET A 132 -14.00 -7.20 -15.67
CA MET A 132 -13.73 -7.46 -17.08
C MET A 132 -13.79 -8.96 -17.40
N TYR A 133 -13.09 -9.79 -16.61
CA TYR A 133 -13.04 -11.21 -16.84
C TYR A 133 -14.32 -11.94 -16.45
N ALA A 134 -15.04 -11.48 -15.40
CA ALA A 134 -16.31 -12.08 -15.00
C ALA A 134 -17.35 -12.05 -16.12
N LYS A 135 -17.32 -11.06 -17.01
CA LYS A 135 -18.22 -10.96 -18.20
C LYS A 135 -18.05 -12.11 -19.20
N LEU A 136 -16.96 -12.88 -19.11
CA LEU A 136 -16.69 -14.03 -19.97
C LEU A 136 -17.34 -15.33 -19.48
N TYR A 137 -18.03 -15.29 -18.33
CA TYR A 137 -18.61 -16.46 -17.68
C TYR A 137 -20.09 -16.25 -17.39
N ASP A 138 -20.91 -17.27 -17.68
CA ASP A 138 -22.34 -17.24 -17.37
C ASP A 138 -22.62 -17.49 -15.90
N ASN A 139 -21.81 -18.34 -15.24
CA ASN A 139 -21.91 -18.61 -13.82
C ASN A 139 -20.97 -17.68 -13.03
N VAL A 140 -21.54 -16.68 -12.40
CA VAL A 140 -20.82 -15.68 -11.59
C VAL A 140 -21.58 -15.38 -10.30
N LYS A 141 -20.85 -15.03 -9.22
CA LYS A 141 -21.45 -14.70 -7.92
C LYS A 141 -20.69 -13.54 -7.26
N GLU A 142 -21.37 -12.45 -6.93
CA GLU A 142 -20.75 -11.39 -6.11
C GLU A 142 -20.56 -11.85 -4.68
N VAL A 143 -19.36 -11.71 -4.15
CA VAL A 143 -19.00 -12.13 -2.79
C VAL A 143 -18.20 -11.05 -2.07
N LYS A 144 -18.17 -11.14 -0.73
CA LYS A 144 -17.31 -10.28 0.10
C LYS A 144 -15.87 -10.76 0.05
N GLY A 145 -14.95 -9.84 -0.19
CA GLY A 145 -13.51 -10.07 -0.13
C GLY A 145 -12.88 -9.55 1.16
N HIS A 146 -11.57 -9.76 1.28
CA HIS A 146 -10.79 -9.26 2.42
C HIS A 146 -10.80 -7.72 2.48
N GLY A 147 -10.89 -7.17 3.71
CA GLY A 147 -10.84 -5.71 3.95
C GLY A 147 -12.09 -4.96 3.46
N ASN A 148 -13.27 -5.61 3.54
CA ASN A 148 -14.56 -5.07 3.08
C ASN A 148 -14.63 -4.78 1.56
N THR A 149 -13.72 -5.36 0.78
CA THR A 149 -13.82 -5.35 -0.68
C THR A 149 -14.91 -6.30 -1.14
N LYS A 150 -15.34 -6.17 -2.39
CA LYS A 150 -16.21 -7.11 -3.06
C LYS A 150 -15.53 -7.59 -4.33
N PHE A 151 -15.83 -8.81 -4.76
CA PHE A 151 -15.39 -9.31 -6.05
C PHE A 151 -16.42 -10.30 -6.61
N ILE A 152 -16.32 -10.54 -7.92
CA ILE A 152 -17.18 -11.47 -8.64
C ILE A 152 -16.43 -12.80 -8.75
N LEU A 153 -16.95 -13.82 -8.08
CA LEU A 153 -16.45 -15.18 -8.16
C LEU A 153 -16.82 -15.77 -9.52
N HIS A 154 -15.86 -16.34 -10.22
CA HIS A 154 -16.02 -17.03 -11.49
C HIS A 154 -14.95 -18.13 -11.64
N LYS A 155 -15.17 -19.07 -12.53
CA LYS A 155 -14.19 -20.12 -12.85
C LYS A 155 -12.90 -19.49 -13.38
N ASN A 156 -11.76 -20.09 -13.06
CA ASN A 156 -10.40 -19.63 -13.38
C ASN A 156 -9.97 -18.30 -12.74
N LEU A 157 -10.77 -17.71 -11.84
CA LEU A 157 -10.34 -16.55 -11.07
C LEU A 157 -9.11 -16.91 -10.23
N GLN A 158 -8.06 -16.10 -10.35
CA GLN A 158 -6.91 -16.18 -9.47
C GLN A 158 -7.20 -15.42 -8.18
N LEU A 159 -6.98 -16.06 -7.06
CA LEU A 159 -7.17 -15.51 -5.71
C LEU A 159 -5.90 -15.62 -4.90
N MET A 160 -5.67 -14.67 -4.02
CA MET A 160 -4.65 -14.74 -2.98
C MET A 160 -5.31 -14.72 -1.60
N ALA A 161 -4.86 -15.59 -0.70
CA ALA A 161 -5.27 -15.56 0.70
C ALA A 161 -4.58 -14.41 1.44
N TYR A 162 -5.36 -13.65 2.19
CA TYR A 162 -4.90 -12.57 3.08
C TYR A 162 -4.99 -12.95 4.57
N THR A 163 -5.52 -14.13 4.85
CA THR A 163 -5.66 -14.67 6.19
C THR A 163 -5.42 -16.19 6.13
N SER A 164 -4.75 -16.74 7.13
CA SER A 164 -4.59 -18.20 7.24
C SER A 164 -5.84 -18.83 7.84
N SER A 165 -6.21 -20.03 7.38
CA SER A 165 -7.32 -20.78 7.97
C SER A 165 -6.93 -21.42 9.30
N LEU A 166 -7.86 -21.47 10.25
CA LEU A 166 -7.63 -22.11 11.56
C LEU A 166 -7.26 -23.59 11.45
N ASN A 167 -7.83 -24.30 10.48
CA ASN A 167 -7.57 -25.71 10.22
C ASN A 167 -6.43 -25.96 9.21
N LYS A 168 -5.61 -24.94 8.93
CA LYS A 168 -4.43 -25.02 8.05
C LYS A 168 -4.72 -25.49 6.61
N LYS A 169 -5.94 -25.29 6.10
CA LYS A 169 -6.27 -25.59 4.71
C LYS A 169 -5.57 -24.65 3.73
N TYR A 170 -5.28 -23.41 4.14
CA TYR A 170 -4.54 -22.40 3.38
C TYR A 170 -3.85 -21.43 4.33
N TYR A 171 -2.82 -20.77 3.82
CA TYR A 171 -2.01 -19.80 4.55
C TYR A 171 -2.06 -18.42 3.92
N ASN A 172 -1.78 -17.40 4.71
CA ASN A 172 -1.64 -16.03 4.20
C ASN A 172 -0.57 -15.97 3.09
N SER A 173 -0.84 -15.20 2.04
CA SER A 173 -0.03 -15.04 0.83
C SER A 173 0.06 -16.26 -0.08
N GLU A 174 -0.74 -17.29 0.16
CA GLU A 174 -0.87 -18.42 -0.74
C GLU A 174 -1.83 -18.09 -1.89
N ASP A 175 -1.49 -18.48 -3.11
CA ASP A 175 -2.26 -18.22 -4.33
C ASP A 175 -3.03 -19.46 -4.80
N PHE A 176 -4.19 -19.24 -5.41
CA PHE A 176 -5.15 -20.23 -5.81
C PHE A 176 -5.82 -19.89 -7.13
N ILE A 177 -6.37 -20.90 -7.78
CA ILE A 177 -7.28 -20.75 -8.92
C ILE A 177 -8.63 -21.34 -8.54
N VAL A 178 -9.71 -20.60 -8.76
CA VAL A 178 -11.08 -21.09 -8.60
C VAL A 178 -11.36 -22.11 -9.69
N VAL A 179 -11.63 -23.35 -9.29
CA VAL A 179 -11.97 -24.45 -10.21
C VAL A 179 -13.47 -24.47 -10.48
N ASP A 180 -14.25 -24.33 -9.40
CA ASP A 180 -15.71 -24.34 -9.43
C ASP A 180 -16.28 -23.72 -8.15
N PHE A 181 -17.58 -23.43 -8.11
CA PHE A 181 -18.29 -22.95 -6.92
C PHE A 181 -19.79 -23.22 -7.05
N ASP A 182 -20.45 -23.33 -5.90
CA ASP A 182 -21.89 -23.41 -5.71
C ASP A 182 -22.35 -22.38 -4.67
N ASP A 183 -23.57 -22.53 -4.14
CA ASP A 183 -24.11 -21.57 -3.17
C ASP A 183 -23.42 -21.64 -1.81
N ASP A 184 -22.91 -22.78 -1.42
CA ASP A 184 -22.35 -23.06 -0.11
C ASP A 184 -20.82 -23.11 -0.10
N TYR A 185 -20.19 -23.46 -1.22
CA TYR A 185 -18.76 -23.75 -1.30
C TYR A 185 -18.12 -23.20 -2.56
N PHE A 186 -16.81 -22.95 -2.45
CA PHE A 186 -15.94 -22.73 -3.61
C PHE A 186 -14.73 -23.67 -3.53
N TYR A 187 -14.28 -24.11 -4.71
CA TYR A 187 -13.24 -25.10 -4.86
C TYR A 187 -11.99 -24.43 -5.43
N LEU A 188 -10.90 -24.48 -4.67
CA LEU A 188 -9.64 -23.84 -5.00
C LEU A 188 -8.57 -24.86 -5.30
N LYS A 189 -7.86 -24.64 -6.42
CA LYS A 189 -6.68 -25.43 -6.80
C LYS A 189 -5.44 -24.68 -6.35
N THR A 190 -4.55 -25.37 -5.64
CA THR A 190 -3.25 -24.84 -5.23
C THR A 190 -2.21 -25.05 -6.32
N THR A 191 -1.04 -24.40 -6.19
CA THR A 191 0.15 -24.65 -7.02
C THR A 191 0.64 -26.09 -6.94
N LYS A 192 0.35 -26.81 -5.85
CA LYS A 192 0.65 -28.24 -5.63
C LYS A 192 -0.35 -29.20 -6.27
N LYS A 193 -1.33 -28.69 -7.04
CA LYS A 193 -2.38 -29.43 -7.75
C LYS A 193 -3.49 -30.05 -6.90
N ASP A 194 -3.46 -29.91 -5.60
CA ASP A 194 -4.56 -30.35 -4.74
C ASP A 194 -5.73 -29.38 -4.80
N THR A 195 -6.95 -29.92 -4.89
CA THR A 195 -8.16 -29.11 -4.82
C THR A 195 -8.67 -29.09 -3.38
N ILE A 196 -8.87 -27.91 -2.83
CA ILE A 196 -9.44 -27.73 -1.50
C ILE A 196 -10.86 -27.19 -1.60
N LYS A 197 -11.75 -27.71 -0.77
CA LYS A 197 -13.14 -27.25 -0.62
C LYS A 197 -13.22 -26.25 0.54
N ILE A 198 -13.72 -25.05 0.27
CA ILE A 198 -13.85 -23.94 1.22
C ILE A 198 -15.31 -23.48 1.26
N ASP A 199 -15.84 -23.23 2.45
CA ASP A 199 -17.17 -22.66 2.65
C ASP A 199 -17.20 -21.21 2.12
N ILE A 200 -18.27 -20.84 1.42
CA ILE A 200 -18.43 -19.54 0.73
C ILE A 200 -18.32 -18.33 1.69
N LYS A 201 -18.66 -18.50 2.97
CA LYS A 201 -18.52 -17.45 3.99
C LYS A 201 -17.07 -17.00 4.22
N PHE A 202 -16.08 -17.82 3.84
CA PHE A 202 -14.65 -17.50 3.96
C PHE A 202 -14.06 -16.79 2.73
N THR A 203 -14.87 -16.39 1.76
CA THR A 203 -14.41 -15.56 0.64
C THR A 203 -13.77 -14.25 1.12
N ASN A 204 -14.18 -13.74 2.30
CA ASN A 204 -13.59 -12.58 2.96
C ASN A 204 -12.13 -12.79 3.44
N HIS A 205 -11.57 -13.97 3.29
CA HIS A 205 -10.14 -14.24 3.49
C HIS A 205 -9.32 -14.00 2.22
N PHE A 206 -9.95 -13.76 1.07
CA PHE A 206 -9.31 -13.73 -0.24
C PHE A 206 -9.52 -12.39 -0.96
N LYS A 207 -8.61 -12.09 -1.90
CA LYS A 207 -8.78 -11.03 -2.92
C LYS A 207 -8.41 -11.60 -4.29
N PRO A 208 -8.98 -11.05 -5.37
CA PRO A 208 -8.46 -11.30 -6.73
C PRO A 208 -6.98 -10.97 -6.83
N LEU A 209 -6.26 -11.72 -7.66
CA LEU A 209 -4.80 -11.61 -7.81
C LEU A 209 -4.40 -11.09 -9.20
N TYR A 210 -5.02 -10.01 -9.64
CA TYR A 210 -4.58 -9.26 -10.83
C TYR A 210 -3.56 -8.18 -10.46
N ALA A 211 -3.60 -7.71 -9.22
CA ALA A 211 -2.66 -6.75 -8.69
C ALA A 211 -2.29 -7.06 -7.24
N MET A 212 -1.06 -6.74 -6.86
CA MET A 212 -0.57 -6.82 -5.48
C MET A 212 0.39 -5.68 -5.18
N THR A 213 0.67 -5.41 -3.90
CA THR A 213 1.69 -4.45 -3.54
C THR A 213 3.10 -5.01 -3.80
N VAL A 214 4.07 -4.12 -4.08
CA VAL A 214 5.48 -4.52 -4.23
C VAL A 214 5.98 -5.26 -2.99
N HIS A 215 5.58 -4.83 -1.78
CA HIS A 215 5.91 -5.55 -0.54
C HIS A 215 5.43 -7.00 -0.55
N LYS A 216 4.22 -7.23 -1.06
CA LYS A 216 3.66 -8.59 -1.10
C LYS A 216 4.28 -9.44 -2.20
N ALA A 217 4.83 -8.82 -3.23
CA ALA A 217 5.54 -9.50 -4.32
C ALA A 217 7.00 -9.86 -3.97
N GLN A 218 7.53 -9.40 -2.84
CA GLN A 218 8.88 -9.76 -2.43
C GLN A 218 9.01 -11.28 -2.27
N GLY A 219 10.13 -11.85 -2.68
CA GLY A 219 10.32 -13.31 -2.73
C GLY A 219 9.67 -14.02 -3.93
N MET A 220 8.71 -13.40 -4.63
CA MET A 220 8.04 -13.99 -5.79
C MET A 220 8.85 -13.82 -7.08
N THR A 221 8.58 -14.68 -8.08
CA THR A 221 9.06 -14.54 -9.45
C THR A 221 7.86 -14.41 -10.39
N ILE A 222 7.86 -13.40 -11.26
CA ILE A 222 6.80 -13.16 -12.24
C ILE A 222 7.33 -13.58 -13.61
N ASN A 223 6.75 -14.64 -14.18
CA ASN A 223 7.16 -15.24 -15.45
C ASN A 223 6.23 -14.88 -16.62
N LYS A 224 5.55 -13.74 -16.53
CA LYS A 224 4.67 -13.18 -17.57
C LYS A 224 4.79 -11.66 -17.57
N PRO A 225 4.38 -10.98 -18.65
CA PRO A 225 4.31 -9.52 -18.64
C PRO A 225 3.52 -8.99 -17.43
N TYR A 226 4.03 -7.92 -16.80
CA TYR A 226 3.37 -7.26 -15.69
C TYR A 226 3.57 -5.74 -15.78
N ALA A 227 2.66 -5.00 -15.14
CA ALA A 227 2.71 -3.55 -15.10
C ALA A 227 3.06 -3.05 -13.69
N ILE A 228 3.89 -2.01 -13.62
CA ILE A 228 4.26 -1.33 -12.38
C ILE A 228 3.51 0.02 -12.37
N TYR A 229 2.65 0.20 -11.38
CA TYR A 229 1.84 1.40 -11.19
C TYR A 229 2.33 2.24 -10.01
N GLU A 230 2.06 3.54 -10.03
CA GLU A 230 2.49 4.50 -9.01
C GLU A 230 4.04 4.59 -8.89
N TYR A 231 4.77 4.14 -9.89
CA TYR A 231 6.24 4.02 -9.89
C TYR A 231 6.95 5.36 -9.60
N ASN A 232 6.39 6.48 -10.06
CA ASN A 232 6.91 7.84 -9.81
C ASN A 232 6.91 8.23 -8.32
N ARG A 233 6.24 7.45 -7.46
CA ARG A 233 6.10 7.67 -6.03
C ARG A 233 6.85 6.63 -5.20
N MET A 234 7.38 5.59 -5.85
CA MET A 234 8.13 4.53 -5.19
C MET A 234 9.53 5.01 -4.81
N LYS A 235 9.99 4.59 -3.64
CA LYS A 235 11.38 4.73 -3.26
C LYS A 235 12.26 3.77 -4.07
N HIS A 236 13.55 4.01 -4.08
CA HIS A 236 14.52 3.23 -4.85
C HIS A 236 14.53 1.73 -4.49
N ASP A 237 14.47 1.39 -3.21
CA ASP A 237 14.37 0.01 -2.71
C ASP A 237 13.11 -0.71 -3.22
N MET A 238 12.00 0.01 -3.28
CA MET A 238 10.74 -0.52 -3.82
C MET A 238 10.81 -0.75 -5.33
N LEU A 239 11.38 0.20 -6.08
CA LEU A 239 11.62 0.03 -7.52
C LEU A 239 12.58 -1.13 -7.78
N TYR A 240 13.66 -1.26 -7.00
CA TYR A 240 14.58 -2.39 -7.06
C TYR A 240 13.83 -3.72 -6.91
N VAL A 241 12.99 -3.85 -5.87
CA VAL A 241 12.19 -5.06 -5.69
C VAL A 241 11.22 -5.27 -6.85
N ALA A 242 10.54 -4.24 -7.33
CA ALA A 242 9.58 -4.35 -8.43
C ALA A 242 10.25 -4.83 -9.73
N LEU A 243 11.43 -4.30 -10.07
CA LEU A 243 12.20 -4.69 -11.25
C LEU A 243 12.74 -6.11 -11.15
N THR A 244 13.19 -6.52 -9.96
CA THR A 244 13.79 -7.85 -9.74
C THR A 244 12.78 -8.99 -9.63
N ARG A 245 11.50 -8.78 -9.91
CA ARG A 245 10.48 -9.85 -9.94
C ARG A 245 10.57 -10.72 -11.19
N THR A 246 11.22 -10.27 -12.25
CA THR A 246 11.47 -11.03 -13.48
C THR A 246 12.93 -10.95 -13.88
N SER A 247 13.38 -11.88 -14.73
CA SER A 247 14.68 -11.78 -15.42
C SER A 247 14.56 -11.19 -16.82
N LYS A 248 13.34 -10.93 -17.32
CA LYS A 248 13.05 -10.53 -18.69
C LYS A 248 12.62 -9.06 -18.74
N GLU A 249 13.42 -8.24 -19.43
CA GLU A 249 13.16 -6.82 -19.60
C GLU A 249 11.84 -6.57 -20.30
N GLU A 250 11.51 -7.35 -21.32
CA GLU A 250 10.28 -7.25 -22.10
C GLU A 250 8.99 -7.53 -21.29
N TYR A 251 9.11 -8.08 -20.09
CA TYR A 251 7.97 -8.29 -19.21
C TYR A 251 7.61 -7.07 -18.39
N VAL A 252 8.50 -6.10 -18.27
CA VAL A 252 8.31 -4.92 -17.42
C VAL A 252 7.59 -3.82 -18.19
N ASN A 253 6.47 -3.36 -17.66
CA ASN A 253 5.72 -2.22 -18.15
C ASN A 253 5.53 -1.19 -17.04
N PHE A 254 5.67 0.09 -17.35
CA PHE A 254 5.36 1.19 -16.43
C PHE A 254 4.09 1.88 -16.89
N CYS A 255 3.09 1.90 -16.04
CA CYS A 255 1.77 2.43 -16.36
C CYS A 255 1.34 3.49 -15.35
N ASP A 256 0.69 4.53 -15.86
CA ASP A 256 0.05 5.53 -15.02
C ASP A 256 -1.39 5.14 -14.72
N ILE A 257 -1.83 5.43 -13.50
CA ILE A 257 -3.22 5.25 -13.10
C ILE A 257 -3.70 6.47 -12.34
N LYS A 258 -4.88 6.97 -12.71
CA LYS A 258 -5.60 7.94 -11.89
C LYS A 258 -6.44 7.19 -10.85
N ILE A 259 -5.97 7.18 -9.62
CA ILE A 259 -6.72 6.57 -8.52
C ILE A 259 -7.63 7.65 -7.93
N ASN A 260 -8.89 7.57 -8.28
CA ASN A 260 -9.93 8.40 -7.69
C ASN A 260 -10.25 7.89 -6.28
N ARG A 261 -9.51 8.39 -5.29
CA ARG A 261 -9.77 8.06 -3.87
C ARG A 261 -10.71 9.06 -3.28
N PRO A 262 -11.89 8.64 -2.76
CA PRO A 262 -12.69 9.54 -1.96
C PRO A 262 -11.89 9.98 -0.73
N ARG A 263 -11.74 11.29 -0.59
CA ARG A 263 -11.15 11.93 0.58
C ARG A 263 -12.28 12.43 1.48
N THR A 264 -12.01 12.57 2.75
CA THR A 264 -12.93 13.26 3.65
C THR A 264 -12.47 14.69 3.77
N GLY A 265 -13.36 15.63 3.42
CA GLY A 265 -13.19 17.06 3.61
C GLY A 265 -14.15 17.58 4.67
N TYR A 266 -13.79 18.68 5.26
CA TYR A 266 -14.58 19.38 6.25
C TYR A 266 -14.77 20.81 5.79
N ILE A 267 -16.02 21.30 5.86
CA ILE A 267 -16.34 22.73 5.77
C ILE A 267 -16.41 23.25 7.20
N TYR A 268 -15.67 24.29 7.49
CA TYR A 268 -15.61 24.86 8.83
C TYR A 268 -15.86 26.37 8.82
N ARG A 269 -16.27 26.90 9.96
CA ARG A 269 -16.53 28.31 10.19
C ARG A 269 -15.75 28.79 11.40
N TYR A 270 -15.13 29.97 11.26
CA TYR A 270 -14.79 30.82 12.39
C TYR A 270 -15.77 31.99 12.42
N SER A 271 -16.30 32.33 13.60
CA SER A 271 -17.25 33.42 13.76
C SER A 271 -16.95 34.30 14.94
N TYR A 272 -17.15 35.63 14.78
CA TYR A 272 -17.04 36.65 15.79
C TYR A 272 -17.95 37.83 15.44
N ASN A 273 -18.78 38.31 16.39
CA ASN A 273 -19.70 39.43 16.24
C ASN A 273 -20.51 39.40 14.91
N ASN A 274 -21.19 38.28 14.65
CA ASN A 274 -22.01 38.02 13.46
C ASN A 274 -21.23 38.02 12.11
N LYS A 275 -19.92 38.11 12.15
CA LYS A 275 -19.05 37.97 10.96
C LYS A 275 -18.46 36.57 10.93
N SER A 276 -18.34 36.01 9.73
CA SER A 276 -17.83 34.65 9.55
C SER A 276 -16.68 34.58 8.56
N TYR A 277 -15.79 33.60 8.80
CA TYR A 277 -14.87 33.06 7.81
C TYR A 277 -15.28 31.61 7.55
N ILE A 278 -15.42 31.25 6.29
CA ILE A 278 -15.68 29.88 5.84
C ILE A 278 -14.43 29.34 5.18
N GLY A 279 -14.09 28.09 5.46
CA GLY A 279 -12.96 27.40 4.86
C GLY A 279 -13.22 25.91 4.72
N CYS A 280 -12.41 25.25 3.89
CA CYS A 280 -12.40 23.80 3.78
C CYS A 280 -11.02 23.23 4.08
N THR A 281 -10.97 21.97 4.54
CA THR A 281 -9.72 21.26 4.82
C THR A 281 -9.96 19.75 4.88
N THR A 282 -8.90 18.97 4.69
CA THR A 282 -8.87 17.53 5.00
C THR A 282 -8.29 17.24 6.38
N ASP A 283 -7.66 18.23 7.03
CA ASP A 283 -7.03 18.11 8.36
C ASP A 283 -7.35 19.37 9.19
N ILE A 284 -8.28 19.22 10.11
CA ILE A 284 -8.78 20.32 10.95
C ILE A 284 -7.69 20.86 11.89
N GLU A 285 -6.95 19.98 12.54
CA GLU A 285 -5.98 20.41 13.55
C GLU A 285 -4.80 21.16 12.92
N LYS A 286 -4.27 20.64 11.81
CA LYS A 286 -3.25 21.33 11.04
C LYS A 286 -3.78 22.68 10.54
N ARG A 287 -5.02 22.76 10.07
CA ARG A 287 -5.60 24.00 9.53
C ARG A 287 -5.83 25.04 10.61
N LYS A 288 -6.19 24.65 11.83
CA LYS A 288 -6.27 25.56 12.97
C LYS A 288 -4.90 26.19 13.28
N GLU A 289 -3.83 25.40 13.24
CA GLU A 289 -2.47 25.87 13.49
C GLU A 289 -1.98 26.83 12.39
N ASP A 290 -2.28 26.49 11.12
CA ASP A 290 -1.99 27.39 9.97
C ASP A 290 -2.66 28.76 10.13
N HIS A 291 -3.90 28.82 10.65
CA HIS A 291 -4.61 30.08 10.87
C HIS A 291 -4.01 30.92 12.00
N LYS A 292 -3.45 30.31 13.04
CA LYS A 292 -2.78 31.05 14.13
C LYS A 292 -1.51 31.78 13.65
N THR A 293 -0.82 31.18 12.67
CA THR A 293 0.52 31.66 12.25
C THR A 293 0.49 32.56 11.03
N ASN A 294 -0.56 32.52 10.19
CA ASN A 294 -0.60 33.22 8.91
C ASN A 294 -1.49 34.47 8.93
N ALA A 295 -0.85 35.64 8.85
CA ALA A 295 -1.49 36.95 8.90
C ALA A 295 -1.70 37.65 7.55
N THR A 296 -1.37 37.00 6.43
CA THR A 296 -1.29 37.70 5.13
C THR A 296 -2.65 37.95 4.47
N TYR A 297 -3.73 37.30 4.90
CA TYR A 297 -5.07 37.43 4.31
C TYR A 297 -6.07 38.04 5.30
N LYS A 298 -7.27 38.44 4.79
CA LYS A 298 -8.29 39.22 5.55
C LYS A 298 -8.60 38.57 6.91
N PHE A 299 -8.81 37.25 6.96
CA PHE A 299 -9.09 36.57 8.22
C PHE A 299 -7.86 36.51 9.14
N GLY A 300 -6.67 36.28 8.60
CA GLY A 300 -5.42 36.30 9.39
C GLY A 300 -5.17 37.65 10.06
N ARG A 301 -5.45 38.77 9.37
CA ARG A 301 -5.40 40.09 10.00
C ARG A 301 -6.42 40.29 11.09
N ALA A 302 -7.64 39.81 10.88
CA ALA A 302 -8.68 39.84 11.89
C ALA A 302 -8.29 39.02 13.16
N ILE A 303 -7.61 37.89 12.98
CA ILE A 303 -7.08 37.11 14.12
C ILE A 303 -6.03 37.91 14.91
N GLN A 304 -5.16 38.68 14.23
CA GLN A 304 -4.16 39.52 14.93
C GLN A 304 -4.81 40.67 15.71
N GLU A 305 -5.87 41.28 15.17
CA GLU A 305 -6.57 42.40 15.80
C GLU A 305 -7.48 41.96 16.96
N ILE A 306 -8.17 40.84 16.81
CA ILE A 306 -9.23 40.37 17.72
C ILE A 306 -8.70 39.35 18.74
N GLY A 307 -7.69 38.57 18.35
CA GLY A 307 -7.20 37.42 19.08
C GLY A 307 -7.87 36.12 18.61
N TYR A 308 -7.09 35.07 18.36
CA TYR A 308 -7.57 33.78 17.87
C TYR A 308 -8.64 33.16 18.74
N ASP A 309 -8.42 33.19 20.07
CA ASP A 309 -9.28 32.55 21.06
C ASP A 309 -10.67 33.22 21.21
N ASN A 310 -10.86 34.40 20.65
CA ASN A 310 -12.16 35.09 20.64
C ASN A 310 -13.08 34.62 19.48
N PHE A 311 -12.55 33.84 18.54
CA PHE A 311 -13.36 33.26 17.48
C PHE A 311 -13.95 31.92 17.89
N GLN A 312 -15.27 31.77 17.68
CA GLN A 312 -15.92 30.49 17.79
C GLN A 312 -15.62 29.65 16.55
N PHE A 313 -15.23 28.36 16.72
CA PHE A 313 -14.96 27.43 15.65
C PHE A 313 -16.07 26.37 15.59
N ASP A 314 -16.65 26.17 14.39
CA ASP A 314 -17.67 25.16 14.11
C ASP A 314 -17.27 24.34 12.86
N VAL A 315 -17.49 23.03 12.89
CA VAL A 315 -17.50 22.19 11.69
C VAL A 315 -18.92 22.18 11.16
N LEU A 316 -19.13 22.75 9.96
CA LEU A 316 -20.45 22.89 9.33
C LEU A 316 -20.85 21.64 8.58
N ASP A 317 -19.89 20.97 7.93
CA ASP A 317 -20.16 19.80 7.11
C ASP A 317 -18.95 18.87 7.01
N LYS A 318 -19.23 17.58 6.70
CA LYS A 318 -18.23 16.53 6.47
C LYS A 318 -18.58 15.79 5.18
N ILE A 319 -17.75 15.96 4.15
CA ILE A 319 -18.04 15.57 2.78
C ILE A 319 -17.01 14.55 2.31
N LYS A 320 -17.47 13.53 1.57
CA LYS A 320 -16.59 12.68 0.78
C LYS A 320 -16.49 13.26 -0.62
N PHE A 321 -15.28 13.50 -1.08
CA PHE A 321 -14.99 14.07 -2.40
C PHE A 321 -13.82 13.33 -3.07
N ILE A 322 -13.76 13.37 -4.38
CA ILE A 322 -12.69 12.81 -5.20
C ILE A 322 -11.81 13.95 -5.74
N ASP A 323 -12.44 14.94 -6.35
CA ASP A 323 -11.79 16.14 -6.86
C ASP A 323 -11.93 17.30 -5.85
N TRP A 324 -10.85 18.06 -5.64
CA TRP A 324 -10.88 19.26 -4.80
C TRP A 324 -11.94 20.28 -5.23
N ASN A 325 -12.27 20.32 -6.54
CA ASN A 325 -13.32 21.19 -7.03
C ASN A 325 -14.69 20.88 -6.39
N GLU A 326 -15.01 19.61 -6.13
CA GLU A 326 -16.24 19.21 -5.44
C GLU A 326 -16.29 19.80 -4.02
N LEU A 327 -15.17 19.77 -3.30
CA LEU A 327 -15.08 20.36 -1.96
C LEU A 327 -15.15 21.89 -1.99
N TYR A 328 -14.51 22.52 -3.00
CA TYR A 328 -14.54 23.96 -3.19
C TYR A 328 -15.95 24.46 -3.60
N GLU A 329 -16.70 23.70 -4.38
CA GLU A 329 -18.09 24.04 -4.70
C GLU A 329 -18.97 24.13 -3.46
N VAL A 330 -18.83 23.16 -2.56
CA VAL A 330 -19.56 23.17 -1.30
C VAL A 330 -19.07 24.29 -0.37
N GLU A 331 -17.77 24.57 -0.32
CA GLU A 331 -17.24 25.73 0.42
C GLU A 331 -17.89 27.05 -0.10
N ASP A 332 -17.99 27.21 -1.43
CA ASP A 332 -18.58 28.39 -2.05
C ASP A 332 -20.07 28.54 -1.72
N GLU A 333 -20.84 27.44 -1.62
CA GLU A 333 -22.23 27.46 -1.16
C GLU A 333 -22.34 28.03 0.26
N TYR A 334 -21.46 27.58 1.17
CA TYR A 334 -21.41 28.10 2.53
C TYR A 334 -20.91 29.55 2.62
N ILE A 335 -19.96 29.96 1.76
CA ILE A 335 -19.52 31.36 1.65
C ILE A 335 -20.69 32.27 1.28
N ILE A 336 -21.54 31.84 0.33
CA ILE A 336 -22.75 32.57 -0.07
C ILE A 336 -23.76 32.58 1.07
N LYS A 337 -24.07 31.41 1.65
CA LYS A 337 -25.06 31.25 2.73
C LYS A 337 -24.79 32.14 3.93
N PHE A 338 -23.53 32.34 4.29
CA PHE A 338 -23.10 33.17 5.42
C PHE A 338 -22.70 34.60 5.03
N ASP A 339 -22.82 34.96 3.72
CA ASP A 339 -22.39 36.26 3.17
C ASP A 339 -21.00 36.67 3.67
N SER A 340 -20.10 35.71 3.75
CA SER A 340 -18.81 35.88 4.43
C SER A 340 -17.79 36.72 3.66
N ILE A 341 -18.08 37.08 2.40
CA ILE A 341 -17.28 38.05 1.61
C ILE A 341 -17.64 39.47 1.98
N ASN A 342 -18.93 39.83 1.90
CA ASN A 342 -19.38 41.20 2.13
C ASN A 342 -19.42 41.53 3.63
N ASN A 343 -20.01 40.61 4.43
CA ASN A 343 -20.22 40.79 5.87
C ASN A 343 -19.32 39.90 6.74
N GLY A 344 -18.17 39.41 6.20
CA GLY A 344 -17.29 38.51 6.93
C GLY A 344 -15.82 38.65 6.57
N TYR A 345 -15.08 37.56 6.67
CA TYR A 345 -13.63 37.52 6.57
C TYR A 345 -13.11 36.80 5.32
N ASN A 346 -13.97 36.24 4.45
CA ASN A 346 -13.55 35.72 3.15
C ASN A 346 -13.23 36.89 2.18
N THR A 347 -12.31 36.63 1.22
CA THR A 347 -11.93 37.62 0.21
C THR A 347 -12.51 37.34 -1.17
N ARG A 348 -12.78 36.06 -1.47
CA ARG A 348 -13.28 35.60 -2.78
C ARG A 348 -13.92 34.22 -2.64
N ARG A 349 -14.61 33.78 -3.69
CA ARG A 349 -15.00 32.39 -3.92
C ARG A 349 -13.87 31.61 -4.59
N ASN A 350 -13.93 30.30 -4.57
CA ASN A 350 -12.97 29.44 -5.26
C ASN A 350 -13.24 29.40 -6.77
N LYS A 351 -14.52 29.38 -7.20
CA LYS A 351 -14.88 29.57 -8.60
C LYS A 351 -14.62 31.01 -9.02
N LYS A 352 -13.81 31.21 -10.05
CA LYS A 352 -13.76 32.48 -10.79
C LYS A 352 -15.13 32.66 -11.44
N ASP A 353 -15.79 33.77 -11.17
CA ASP A 353 -17.01 34.16 -11.89
C ASP A 353 -16.68 34.07 -13.40
N ILE A 354 -17.29 33.12 -14.08
CA ILE A 354 -17.32 33.12 -15.55
C ILE A 354 -18.25 34.29 -15.88
N HIS A 355 -17.66 35.43 -16.24
CA HIS A 355 -18.43 36.52 -16.85
C HIS A 355 -19.07 35.98 -18.12
N ILE A 356 -20.40 35.80 -18.09
CA ILE A 356 -21.24 35.59 -19.27
C ILE A 356 -21.24 36.85 -20.12
#